data_b54fe424cb9988a2b1ce2b722dcb75e8
#
_entry.id   b54fe424cb9988a2b1ce2b722dcb75e8
#
_cell.length_a   1.000
_cell.length_b   1.000
_cell.length_c   1.000
_cell.angle_alpha   90.00
_cell.angle_beta   90.00
_cell.angle_gamma   90.00
#
_symmetry.space_group_name_H-M   'P 1'
#
loop_
_entity.id
_entity.type
_entity.pdbx_description
1 polymer ?
#
loop_
_entity_poly.entity_id
_entity_poly.type
_entity_poly.pdbx_seq_one_letter_code
_entity_poly.pdbx_strand_id
1 'polypeptide(L)'
;MKKLLIILIILSSCSSPQSKSNEYYETVIGHIVQNVISGECNSKCINSIVNDDLKYATYSQAIYVLDQISKKIPSMFKDIKRELSIKIEKKYKKELLKNTNES
;
A
#
# COMPACT_ATOMS: atom_id res chain seq x y z
N MET A 1 15.77 29.00 -20.97
CA MET A 1 16.75 28.42 -20.10
C MET A 1 16.10 27.85 -18.88
N LYS A 2 15.48 28.69 -18.10
CA LYS A 2 14.85 28.23 -16.87
C LYS A 2 13.78 27.20 -17.09
N LYS A 3 13.11 27.28 -18.21
CA LYS A 3 12.07 26.32 -18.54
C LYS A 3 12.60 24.91 -18.69
N LEU A 4 13.82 24.79 -19.13
CA LEU A 4 14.44 23.49 -19.28
C LEU A 4 14.63 22.79 -17.94
N LEU A 5 15.00 23.58 -16.94
CA LEU A 5 15.19 23.03 -15.61
C LEU A 5 13.88 22.53 -15.03
N ILE A 6 12.81 23.28 -15.27
CA ILE A 6 11.50 22.88 -14.79
C ILE A 6 11.07 21.58 -15.44
N ILE A 7 11.33 21.44 -16.72
CA ILE A 7 10.98 20.24 -17.45
C ILE A 7 11.72 19.04 -16.89
N LEU A 8 12.99 19.21 -16.55
CA LEU A 8 13.77 18.13 -15.97
C LEU A 8 13.20 17.67 -14.65
N ILE A 9 12.76 18.59 -13.85
CA ILE A 9 12.16 18.25 -12.57
C ILE A 9 10.90 17.42 -12.77
N ILE A 10 10.10 17.81 -13.73
CA ILE A 10 8.88 17.09 -14.05
C ILE A 10 9.20 15.66 -14.47
N LEU A 11 10.20 15.51 -15.31
CA LEU A 11 10.62 14.20 -15.78
C LEU A 11 11.08 13.32 -14.62
N SER A 12 11.79 13.93 -13.69
CA SER A 12 12.25 13.19 -12.52
C SER A 12 11.10 12.64 -11.72
N SER A 13 10.06 13.44 -11.52
CA SER A 13 8.92 12.96 -10.75
C SER A 13 8.15 11.89 -11.48
N CYS A 14 8.24 11.83 -12.78
CA CYS A 14 7.58 10.80 -13.55
C CYS A 14 8.37 9.50 -13.61
N SER A 15 9.64 9.55 -13.25
CA SER A 15 10.51 8.40 -13.41
C SER A 15 10.22 7.22 -12.51
N SER A 16 9.47 7.42 -11.43
CA SER A 16 9.12 6.31 -10.55
C SER A 16 7.65 6.34 -10.18
N PRO A 17 6.79 6.04 -11.15
CA PRO A 17 5.34 6.09 -10.92
C PRO A 17 4.81 4.94 -10.07
N GLN A 18 5.57 3.87 -9.93
CA GLN A 18 5.11 2.69 -9.20
C GLN A 18 5.38 2.76 -7.70
N SER A 19 6.17 3.72 -7.27
CA SER A 19 6.52 3.85 -5.88
C SER A 19 5.93 5.13 -5.31
N LYS A 20 5.18 4.99 -4.23
CA LYS A 20 4.60 6.15 -3.57
C LYS A 20 5.47 6.57 -2.39
N SER A 21 5.38 7.84 -2.02
CA SER A 21 6.16 8.36 -0.91
C SER A 21 5.62 7.86 0.42
N ASN A 22 6.41 8.02 1.46
CA ASN A 22 5.97 7.67 2.81
C ASN A 22 4.77 8.51 3.23
N GLU A 23 4.71 9.76 2.78
CA GLU A 23 3.58 10.61 3.09
C GLU A 23 2.27 10.05 2.54
N TYR A 24 2.34 9.48 1.35
CA TYR A 24 1.18 8.83 0.76
C TYR A 24 0.68 7.70 1.65
N TYR A 25 1.59 6.86 2.14
CA TYR A 25 1.19 5.73 2.97
C TYR A 25 0.75 6.16 4.36
N GLU A 26 1.25 7.26 4.86
CA GLU A 26 0.73 7.80 6.12
C GLU A 26 -0.73 8.21 5.96
N THR A 27 -1.08 8.79 4.83
CA THR A 27 -2.46 9.13 4.52
C THR A 27 -3.32 7.88 4.39
N VAL A 28 -2.79 6.86 3.72
CA VAL A 28 -3.49 5.58 3.57
C VAL A 28 -3.76 4.96 4.94
N ILE A 29 -2.76 4.95 5.82
CA ILE A 29 -2.90 4.42 7.17
C ILE A 29 -4.03 5.13 7.90
N GLY A 30 -4.05 6.46 7.87
CA GLY A 30 -5.09 7.23 8.52
C GLY A 30 -6.46 6.91 7.98
N HIS A 31 -6.58 6.79 6.68
CA HIS A 31 -7.84 6.48 6.03
C HIS A 31 -8.36 5.09 6.44
N ILE A 32 -7.48 4.11 6.45
CA ILE A 32 -7.85 2.75 6.84
C ILE A 32 -8.27 2.71 8.31
N VAL A 33 -7.53 3.40 9.18
CA VAL A 33 -7.86 3.45 10.59
C VAL A 33 -9.27 4.02 10.79
N GLN A 34 -9.60 5.09 10.09
CA GLN A 34 -10.92 5.69 10.19
C GLN A 34 -12.01 4.72 9.75
N ASN A 35 -11.79 4.01 8.66
CA ASN A 35 -12.76 3.05 8.16
C ASN A 35 -12.98 1.90 9.13
N VAL A 36 -11.92 1.43 9.77
CA VAL A 36 -12.03 0.35 10.74
C VAL A 36 -12.78 0.83 11.99
N ILE A 37 -12.43 2.00 12.47
CA ILE A 37 -13.07 2.56 13.68
C ILE A 37 -14.56 2.77 13.45
N SER A 38 -14.95 3.22 12.27
CA SER A 38 -16.35 3.46 11.95
C SER A 38 -17.14 2.17 11.70
N GLY A 39 -16.44 1.04 11.63
CA GLY A 39 -17.07 -0.24 11.38
C GLY A 39 -17.42 -0.50 9.93
N GLU A 40 -16.90 0.32 9.03
CA GLU A 40 -17.23 0.20 7.61
C GLU A 40 -16.28 -0.69 6.82
N CYS A 41 -15.24 -1.19 7.46
CA CYS A 41 -14.27 -2.01 6.74
C CYS A 41 -14.71 -3.46 6.65
N ASN A 42 -15.35 -3.80 5.56
CA ASN A 42 -15.81 -5.14 5.24
C ASN A 42 -14.93 -5.73 4.14
N SER A 43 -15.39 -6.81 3.51
CA SER A 43 -14.64 -7.46 2.42
C SER A 43 -14.31 -6.50 1.29
N LYS A 44 -15.23 -5.61 0.96
CA LYS A 44 -15.01 -4.61 -0.07
C LYS A 44 -13.87 -3.67 0.30
N CYS A 45 -13.90 -3.22 1.56
CA CYS A 45 -12.84 -2.36 2.08
C CYS A 45 -11.49 -3.05 1.99
N ILE A 46 -11.44 -4.30 2.43
CA ILE A 46 -10.19 -5.06 2.41
C ILE A 46 -9.66 -5.22 1.00
N ASN A 47 -10.52 -5.57 0.06
CA ASN A 47 -10.12 -5.71 -1.34
C ASN A 47 -9.64 -4.39 -1.93
N SER A 48 -10.30 -3.30 -1.58
CA SER A 48 -9.91 -1.98 -2.04
C SER A 48 -8.52 -1.59 -1.51
N ILE A 49 -8.24 -1.92 -0.26
CA ILE A 49 -6.92 -1.64 0.31
C ILE A 49 -5.84 -2.33 -0.52
N VAL A 50 -6.01 -3.60 -0.80
CA VAL A 50 -5.01 -4.37 -1.53
C VAL A 50 -4.91 -3.94 -2.99
N ASN A 51 -6.04 -3.74 -3.64
CA ASN A 51 -6.06 -3.49 -5.08
C ASN A 51 -5.85 -2.02 -5.45
N ASP A 52 -6.23 -1.11 -4.58
CA ASP A 52 -6.14 0.33 -4.87
C ASP A 52 -5.09 1.03 -4.01
N ASP A 53 -5.25 0.95 -2.71
CA ASP A 53 -4.37 1.69 -1.80
C ASP A 53 -2.93 1.17 -1.81
N LEU A 54 -2.77 -0.13 -1.90
CA LEU A 54 -1.46 -0.76 -1.92
C LEU A 54 -1.06 -1.27 -3.30
N LYS A 55 -1.69 -0.74 -4.32
CA LYS A 55 -1.45 -1.18 -5.70
C LYS A 55 0.03 -1.08 -6.09
N TYR A 56 0.64 0.01 -5.73
CA TYR A 56 2.05 0.27 -6.09
C TYR A 56 3.01 0.08 -4.94
N ALA A 57 2.54 -0.46 -3.84
CA ALA A 57 3.40 -0.68 -2.68
C ALA A 57 4.30 -1.88 -2.89
N THR A 58 5.52 -1.79 -2.38
CA THR A 58 6.38 -2.96 -2.31
C THR A 58 5.89 -3.82 -1.15
N TYR A 59 6.38 -5.05 -1.07
CA TYR A 59 6.02 -5.92 0.03
C TYR A 59 6.35 -5.26 1.37
N SER A 60 7.53 -4.67 1.47
CA SER A 60 7.95 -3.97 2.69
C SER A 60 7.01 -2.83 3.06
N GLN A 61 6.58 -2.06 2.07
CA GLN A 61 5.67 -0.96 2.32
C GLN A 61 4.31 -1.45 2.78
N ALA A 62 3.82 -2.53 2.18
CA ALA A 62 2.55 -3.11 2.59
C ALA A 62 2.61 -3.59 4.03
N ILE A 63 3.68 -4.27 4.41
CA ILE A 63 3.85 -4.75 5.77
C ILE A 63 3.98 -3.57 6.74
N TYR A 64 4.68 -2.53 6.34
CA TYR A 64 4.78 -1.32 7.15
C TYR A 64 3.40 -0.72 7.45
N VAL A 65 2.56 -0.64 6.43
CA VAL A 65 1.21 -0.11 6.60
C VAL A 65 0.43 -0.94 7.60
N LEU A 66 0.45 -2.25 7.45
CA LEU A 66 -0.25 -3.14 8.38
C LEU A 66 0.26 -2.98 9.81
N ASP A 67 1.57 -2.89 9.96
CA ASP A 67 2.18 -2.74 11.27
C ASP A 67 1.77 -1.44 11.95
N GLN A 68 1.77 -0.35 11.20
CA GLN A 68 1.39 0.96 11.75
C GLN A 68 -0.07 0.99 12.17
N ILE A 69 -0.95 0.41 11.37
CA ILE A 69 -2.37 0.34 11.73
C ILE A 69 -2.54 -0.53 12.97
N SER A 70 -1.83 -1.63 13.03
CA SER A 70 -1.89 -2.54 14.17
C SER A 70 -1.46 -1.88 15.47
N LYS A 71 -0.49 -0.97 15.39
CA LYS A 71 -0.04 -0.22 16.56
C LYS A 71 -1.08 0.77 17.04
N LYS A 72 -1.85 1.34 16.12
CA LYS A 72 -2.85 2.35 16.46
C LYS A 72 -4.15 1.74 16.98
N ILE A 73 -4.59 0.64 16.41
CA ILE A 73 -5.86 0.01 16.77
C ILE A 73 -5.73 -1.51 16.81
N PRO A 74 -4.90 -2.05 17.73
CA PRO A 74 -4.56 -3.47 17.74
C PRO A 74 -5.76 -4.41 17.83
N SER A 75 -6.70 -4.13 18.72
CA SER A 75 -7.85 -5.02 18.90
C SER A 75 -8.79 -4.99 17.73
N MET A 76 -9.09 -3.80 17.23
CA MET A 76 -10.04 -3.64 16.15
C MET A 76 -9.50 -4.15 14.82
N PHE A 77 -8.20 -4.11 14.66
CA PHE A 77 -7.56 -4.47 13.40
C PHE A 77 -7.16 -5.93 13.31
N LYS A 78 -7.22 -6.66 14.40
CA LYS A 78 -6.71 -8.04 14.47
C LYS A 78 -7.23 -8.95 13.35
N ASP A 79 -8.53 -9.03 13.18
CA ASP A 79 -9.12 -9.90 12.17
C ASP A 79 -8.89 -9.39 10.75
N ILE A 80 -8.98 -8.08 10.60
CA ILE A 80 -8.75 -7.44 9.31
C ILE A 80 -7.30 -7.64 8.89
N LYS A 81 -6.38 -7.53 9.82
CA LYS A 81 -4.97 -7.74 9.55
C LYS A 81 -4.71 -9.14 9.03
N ARG A 82 -5.38 -10.13 9.60
CA ARG A 82 -5.22 -11.51 9.16
C ARG A 82 -5.63 -11.66 7.70
N GLU A 83 -6.79 -11.14 7.33
CA GLU A 83 -7.25 -11.21 5.96
C GLU A 83 -6.36 -10.45 5.00
N LEU A 84 -5.95 -9.26 5.40
CA LEU A 84 -5.06 -8.45 4.59
C LEU A 84 -3.72 -9.14 4.38
N SER A 85 -3.19 -9.75 5.43
CA SER A 85 -1.92 -10.46 5.35
C SER A 85 -1.98 -11.60 4.34
N ILE A 86 -3.07 -12.36 4.37
CA ILE A 86 -3.26 -13.47 3.44
C ILE A 86 -3.31 -12.95 2.00
N LYS A 87 -4.08 -11.90 1.77
CA LYS A 87 -4.21 -11.33 0.43
C LYS A 87 -2.91 -10.73 -0.07
N ILE A 88 -2.19 -10.06 0.80
CA ILE A 88 -0.91 -9.47 0.45
C ILE A 88 0.11 -10.55 0.12
N GLU A 89 0.16 -11.59 0.93
CA GLU A 89 1.06 -12.69 0.65
C GLU A 89 0.77 -13.36 -0.70
N LYS A 90 -0.50 -13.56 -1.00
CA LYS A 90 -0.87 -14.13 -2.29
C LYS A 90 -0.44 -13.25 -3.44
N LYS A 91 -0.63 -11.95 -3.30
CA LYS A 91 -0.25 -11.00 -4.34
C LYS A 91 1.24 -11.03 -4.62
N TYR A 92 2.04 -10.93 -3.59
CA TYR A 92 3.49 -10.84 -3.76
C TYR A 92 4.14 -12.19 -4.03
N LYS A 93 3.57 -13.26 -3.51
CA LYS A 93 4.05 -14.60 -3.83
C LYS A 93 3.88 -14.88 -5.31
N LYS A 94 2.76 -14.48 -5.87
CA LYS A 94 2.50 -14.66 -7.29
C LYS A 94 3.53 -13.92 -8.13
N GLU A 95 3.86 -12.70 -7.72
CA GLU A 95 4.86 -11.91 -8.41
C GLU A 95 6.25 -12.54 -8.30
N LEU A 96 6.58 -13.05 -7.13
CA LEU A 96 7.86 -13.69 -6.91
C LEU A 96 8.01 -14.93 -7.76
N LEU A 97 6.98 -15.74 -7.85
CA LEU A 97 6.99 -16.93 -8.68
C LEU A 97 7.15 -16.59 -10.15
N LYS A 98 6.49 -15.54 -10.58
CA LYS A 98 6.57 -15.08 -11.95
C LYS A 98 8.00 -14.66 -12.28
N ASN A 99 8.61 -13.90 -11.39
CA ASN A 99 9.98 -13.44 -11.57
C ASN A 99 10.96 -14.61 -11.59
N THR A 100 10.73 -15.61 -10.75
CA THR A 100 11.57 -16.79 -10.69
C THR A 100 11.49 -17.57 -11.99
N ASN A 101 10.30 -17.72 -12.53
CA ASN A 101 10.11 -18.44 -13.78
C ASN A 101 10.77 -17.76 -14.95
N GLU A 102 10.85 -16.46 -14.90
CA GLU A 102 11.47 -15.71 -15.98
C GLU A 102 12.99 -15.73 -15.93
N SER A 103 13.54 -16.01 -14.78
CA SER A 103 14.98 -16.08 -14.66
C SER A 103 15.48 -17.48 -14.90
#